data_130d672bcc9f8d715512881876b81243
#
_entry.id   130d672bcc9f8d715512881876b81243
#
_cell.length_a   1.000
_cell.length_b   1.000
_cell.length_c   1.000
_cell.angle_alpha   90.00
_cell.angle_beta   90.00
_cell.angle_gamma   90.00
#
_symmetry.space_group_name_H-M   'P 1'
#
loop_
_entity.id
_entity.type
_entity.pdbx_description
1 polymer ?
#
loop_
_entity_poly.entity_id
_entity_poly.type
_entity_poly.pdbx_seq_one_letter_code
_entity_poly.pdbx_strand_id
1 'polypeptide(L)'
;MGARRWHRERAGDPARPGSFSISLVDVGARALIADIRAPGRTRWAVFDARLGRFYVNITDPPQIIAIDAAEPTRVAETFAMPAAGPHGLDLDPVTQRLFCACDAKTLLVVDARSGKVASRHPLSGVPDVVFFNAALQHLYVAIGEPGVIDVFDTEAMGLLETVPTEAGAHTLGFDAGHDTVYAFLPETHRAAVYRDEGSARS
;
A
#
# COMPACT_ATOMS: atom_id res chain seq x y z
N MET A 1 11.23 19.35 -11.90
CA MET A 1 10.45 18.57 -12.88
C MET A 1 10.47 17.12 -12.39
N GLY A 2 9.41 16.67 -11.72
CA GLY A 2 9.37 15.33 -11.13
C GLY A 2 9.03 14.29 -12.20
N ALA A 3 9.97 13.43 -12.51
CA ALA A 3 9.69 12.26 -13.34
C ALA A 3 8.74 11.32 -12.56
N ARG A 4 7.53 11.14 -13.06
CA ARG A 4 6.64 10.10 -12.55
C ARG A 4 7.17 8.75 -13.00
N ARG A 5 7.56 7.91 -12.06
CA ARG A 5 8.03 6.56 -12.33
C ARG A 5 6.89 5.59 -12.05
N TRP A 6 6.62 4.71 -13.04
CA TRP A 6 5.63 3.66 -12.92
C TRP A 6 6.35 2.33 -12.83
N HIS A 7 5.88 1.41 -12.00
CA HIS A 7 6.33 0.04 -12.05
C HIS A 7 5.27 -0.82 -12.75
N ARG A 8 5.71 -1.84 -13.45
CA ARG A 8 4.84 -2.86 -14.05
C ARG A 8 5.23 -4.21 -13.50
N GLU A 9 4.27 -4.90 -12.93
CA GLU A 9 4.42 -6.31 -12.62
C GLU A 9 4.44 -7.09 -13.96
N ARG A 10 5.52 -7.81 -14.24
CA ARG A 10 5.53 -8.79 -15.30
C ARG A 10 5.11 -10.12 -14.70
N ALA A 11 4.08 -10.75 -15.27
CA ALA A 11 3.86 -12.17 -15.06
C ALA A 11 5.16 -12.90 -15.38
N GLY A 12 5.59 -13.80 -14.47
CA GLY A 12 6.85 -14.52 -14.61
C GLY A 12 6.99 -15.15 -15.99
N ASP A 13 8.22 -15.21 -16.48
CA ASP A 13 8.57 -15.94 -17.69
C ASP A 13 8.05 -17.37 -17.57
N PRO A 14 7.17 -17.82 -18.48
CA PRO A 14 6.63 -19.19 -18.46
C PRO A 14 7.71 -20.27 -18.57
N ALA A 15 8.92 -19.91 -19.06
CA ALA A 15 10.09 -20.78 -19.05
C ALA A 15 10.81 -20.81 -17.68
N ARG A 16 10.43 -19.94 -16.72
CA ARG A 16 10.97 -19.89 -15.36
C ARG A 16 9.84 -19.66 -14.35
N PRO A 17 9.06 -20.70 -14.02
CA PRO A 17 7.99 -20.59 -13.02
C PRO A 17 8.57 -20.03 -11.72
N GLY A 18 7.96 -18.93 -11.20
CA GLY A 18 8.38 -18.29 -9.95
C GLY A 18 9.42 -17.17 -10.08
N SER A 19 9.70 -16.66 -11.30
CA SER A 19 10.51 -15.43 -11.43
C SER A 19 9.59 -14.20 -11.37
N PHE A 20 9.72 -13.40 -10.30
CA PHE A 20 9.07 -12.11 -10.15
C PHE A 20 10.10 -11.00 -10.36
N SER A 21 9.68 -9.88 -10.95
CA SER A 21 10.55 -8.72 -11.13
C SER A 21 9.78 -7.40 -11.01
N ILE A 22 10.53 -6.34 -10.76
CA ILE A 22 10.06 -4.96 -10.72
C ILE A 22 10.80 -4.21 -11.81
N SER A 23 10.04 -3.76 -12.84
CA SER A 23 10.61 -2.97 -13.93
C SER A 23 10.55 -1.48 -13.57
N LEU A 24 11.70 -0.83 -13.60
CA LEU A 24 11.84 0.62 -13.45
C LEU A 24 11.95 1.26 -14.82
N VAL A 25 11.03 2.20 -15.12
CA VAL A 25 10.94 2.86 -16.44
C VAL A 25 11.12 4.36 -16.28
N ASP A 26 11.99 4.95 -17.11
CA ASP A 26 12.03 6.39 -17.31
C ASP A 26 10.89 6.79 -18.26
N VAL A 27 9.92 7.53 -17.72
CA VAL A 27 8.73 7.94 -18.47
C VAL A 27 9.08 9.02 -19.50
N GLY A 28 10.05 9.90 -19.21
CA GLY A 28 10.50 10.96 -20.12
C GLY A 28 11.26 10.39 -21.32
N ALA A 29 12.19 9.50 -21.06
CA ALA A 29 12.96 8.80 -22.10
C ALA A 29 12.21 7.61 -22.73
N ARG A 30 11.09 7.16 -22.12
CA ARG A 30 10.33 5.97 -22.51
C ARG A 30 11.21 4.71 -22.57
N ALA A 31 12.15 4.60 -21.64
CA ALA A 31 13.15 3.55 -21.63
C ALA A 31 13.13 2.76 -20.33
N LEU A 32 13.40 1.45 -20.42
CA LEU A 32 13.64 0.60 -19.25
C LEU A 32 14.98 1.01 -18.63
N ILE A 33 14.96 1.37 -17.33
CA ILE A 33 16.17 1.67 -16.56
C ILE A 33 16.76 0.40 -15.97
N ALA A 34 15.90 -0.40 -15.35
CA ALA A 34 16.30 -1.64 -14.68
C ALA A 34 15.13 -2.62 -14.59
N ASP A 35 15.47 -3.91 -14.50
CA ASP A 35 14.55 -4.99 -14.17
C ASP A 35 15.12 -5.71 -12.94
N ILE A 36 14.52 -5.46 -11.78
CA ILE A 36 15.00 -5.88 -10.47
C ILE A 36 14.31 -7.17 -10.10
N ARG A 37 15.08 -8.25 -9.86
CA ARG A 37 14.50 -9.50 -9.41
C ARG A 37 13.88 -9.34 -8.02
N ALA A 38 12.60 -9.67 -7.91
CA ALA A 38 11.89 -9.71 -6.64
C ALA A 38 11.96 -11.13 -6.03
N PRO A 39 12.02 -11.24 -4.70
CA PRO A 39 12.11 -12.54 -4.02
C PRO A 39 10.80 -13.34 -4.03
N GLY A 40 9.69 -12.73 -4.44
CA GLY A 40 8.38 -13.34 -4.52
C GLY A 40 7.37 -12.45 -5.21
N ARG A 41 6.06 -12.81 -5.11
CA ARG A 41 4.99 -12.04 -5.73
C ARG A 41 4.90 -10.65 -5.14
N THR A 42 5.04 -9.65 -6.01
CA THR A 42 4.90 -8.23 -5.65
C THR A 42 3.42 -7.85 -5.50
N ARG A 43 3.16 -6.91 -4.60
CA ARG A 43 1.87 -6.26 -4.40
C ARG A 43 2.03 -4.74 -4.46
N TRP A 44 1.40 -4.01 -3.57
CA TRP A 44 1.46 -2.55 -3.54
C TRP A 44 2.87 -2.03 -3.31
N ALA A 45 3.12 -0.86 -3.91
CA ALA A 45 4.38 -0.13 -3.79
C ALA A 45 4.13 1.34 -3.53
N VAL A 46 4.97 1.94 -2.67
CA VAL A 46 4.96 3.37 -2.39
C VAL A 46 6.35 3.97 -2.57
N PHE A 47 6.40 5.25 -2.85
CA PHE A 47 7.66 5.99 -2.99
C PHE A 47 7.79 7.04 -1.88
N ASP A 48 8.85 6.93 -1.10
CA ASP A 48 9.26 7.95 -0.13
C ASP A 48 10.21 8.95 -0.80
N ALA A 49 9.69 10.13 -1.09
CA ALA A 49 10.47 11.20 -1.70
C ALA A 49 11.53 11.79 -0.75
N ARG A 50 11.37 11.64 0.58
CA ARG A 50 12.32 12.16 1.58
C ARG A 50 13.55 11.28 1.71
N LEU A 51 13.38 9.96 1.64
CA LEU A 51 14.47 8.99 1.67
C LEU A 51 14.95 8.60 0.27
N GLY A 52 14.20 8.96 -0.79
CA GLY A 52 14.50 8.53 -2.15
C GLY A 52 14.36 7.02 -2.31
N ARG A 53 13.37 6.39 -1.67
CA ARG A 53 13.18 4.94 -1.64
C ARG A 53 11.81 4.50 -2.14
N PHE A 54 11.80 3.40 -2.86
CA PHE A 54 10.60 2.63 -3.13
C PHE A 54 10.49 1.50 -2.10
N TYR A 55 9.29 1.32 -1.55
CA TYR A 55 8.93 0.16 -0.73
C TYR A 55 7.91 -0.66 -1.48
N VAL A 56 8.12 -1.98 -1.53
CA VAL A 56 7.25 -2.91 -2.26
C VAL A 56 6.89 -4.10 -1.37
N ASN A 57 5.61 -4.36 -1.21
CA ASN A 57 5.13 -5.54 -0.52
C ASN A 57 5.39 -6.80 -1.35
N ILE A 58 5.89 -7.83 -0.69
CA ILE A 58 6.04 -9.19 -1.20
C ILE A 58 5.15 -10.12 -0.38
N THR A 59 4.27 -10.84 -1.07
CA THR A 59 3.27 -11.69 -0.41
C THR A 59 3.90 -12.91 0.26
N ASP A 60 4.82 -13.57 -0.46
CA ASP A 60 5.49 -14.80 -0.01
C ASP A 60 6.91 -14.84 -0.59
N PRO A 61 7.95 -14.98 0.27
CA PRO A 61 7.89 -14.88 1.75
C PRO A 61 7.42 -13.50 2.21
N PRO A 62 6.68 -13.39 3.36
CA PRO A 62 6.10 -12.12 3.81
C PRO A 62 7.18 -11.10 4.15
N GLN A 63 7.27 -10.03 3.36
CA GLN A 63 8.31 -9.01 3.54
C GLN A 63 7.97 -7.71 2.79
N ILE A 64 8.63 -6.63 3.17
CA ILE A 64 8.72 -5.40 2.41
C ILE A 64 10.14 -5.28 1.91
N ILE A 65 10.32 -5.05 0.61
CA ILE A 65 11.64 -4.74 0.06
C ILE A 65 11.76 -3.23 -0.16
N ALA A 66 12.96 -2.69 0.07
CA ALA A 66 13.32 -1.32 -0.21
C ALA A 66 14.31 -1.24 -1.37
N ILE A 67 14.09 -0.28 -2.28
CA ILE A 67 14.91 -0.02 -3.46
C ILE A 67 15.29 1.45 -3.44
N ASP A 68 16.59 1.75 -3.42
CA ASP A 68 17.07 3.12 -3.45
C ASP A 68 16.93 3.70 -4.88
N ALA A 69 16.29 4.86 -4.99
CA ALA A 69 16.06 5.50 -6.29
C ALA A 69 17.37 6.00 -6.94
N ALA A 70 18.43 6.19 -6.17
CA ALA A 70 19.75 6.56 -6.67
C ALA A 70 20.51 5.37 -7.30
N GLU A 71 20.25 4.15 -6.80
CA GLU A 71 20.83 2.90 -7.32
C GLU A 71 19.73 1.86 -7.60
N PRO A 72 18.82 2.11 -8.55
CA PRO A 72 17.60 1.33 -8.73
C PRO A 72 17.85 0.01 -9.51
N THR A 73 18.96 -0.65 -9.26
CA THR A 73 19.35 -1.89 -9.97
C THR A 73 19.22 -3.14 -9.11
N ARG A 74 18.97 -2.98 -7.82
CA ARG A 74 18.89 -4.07 -6.85
C ARG A 74 18.00 -3.70 -5.66
N VAL A 75 17.57 -4.72 -4.93
CA VAL A 75 16.99 -4.56 -3.59
C VAL A 75 18.09 -4.06 -2.65
N ALA A 76 17.85 -2.93 -1.98
CA ALA A 76 18.76 -2.35 -1.01
C ALA A 76 18.60 -3.01 0.37
N GLU A 77 17.36 -3.18 0.81
CA GLU A 77 17.02 -3.75 2.11
C GLU A 77 15.80 -4.65 2.01
N THR A 78 15.66 -5.56 2.96
CA THR A 78 14.52 -6.47 3.09
C THR A 78 14.04 -6.51 4.53
N PHE A 79 12.78 -6.22 4.75
CA PHE A 79 12.13 -6.22 6.05
C PHE A 79 11.18 -7.40 6.15
N ALA A 80 11.51 -8.42 6.93
CA ALA A 80 10.64 -9.57 7.17
C ALA A 80 9.39 -9.12 7.94
N MET A 81 8.21 -9.49 7.44
CA MET A 81 6.93 -9.17 8.09
C MET A 81 6.42 -10.34 8.91
N PRO A 82 5.94 -10.08 10.14
CA PRO A 82 5.46 -11.13 11.04
C PRO A 82 3.99 -11.54 10.78
N ALA A 83 3.39 -11.08 9.69
CA ALA A 83 2.04 -11.43 9.25
C ALA A 83 2.07 -11.90 7.79
N ALA A 84 1.29 -12.92 7.47
CA ALA A 84 1.23 -13.48 6.12
C ALA A 84 0.55 -12.53 5.14
N GLY A 85 1.04 -12.52 3.92
CA GLY A 85 0.44 -11.83 2.80
C GLY A 85 0.46 -10.30 2.88
N PRO A 86 1.62 -9.63 3.01
CA PRO A 86 1.70 -8.20 2.79
C PRO A 86 1.04 -7.82 1.46
N HIS A 87 0.00 -6.97 1.50
CA HIS A 87 -0.85 -6.63 0.37
C HIS A 87 -0.89 -5.13 0.11
N GLY A 88 -1.82 -4.40 0.76
CA GLY A 88 -1.90 -2.94 0.67
C GLY A 88 -0.73 -2.27 1.39
N LEU A 89 -0.26 -1.14 0.86
CA LEU A 89 0.85 -0.39 1.43
C LEU A 89 0.67 1.10 1.17
N ASP A 90 0.80 1.90 2.22
CA ASP A 90 0.94 3.35 2.09
C ASP A 90 1.94 3.90 3.12
N LEU A 91 2.28 5.17 3.02
CA LEU A 91 3.35 5.81 3.77
C LEU A 91 2.90 7.14 4.36
N ASP A 92 3.17 7.34 5.65
CA ASP A 92 3.26 8.67 6.24
C ASP A 92 4.72 9.17 6.10
N PRO A 93 4.98 10.11 5.18
CA PRO A 93 6.34 10.58 4.93
C PRO A 93 6.85 11.50 6.05
N VAL A 94 5.99 12.02 6.92
CA VAL A 94 6.38 12.93 8.02
C VAL A 94 6.93 12.11 9.18
N THR A 95 6.19 11.11 9.63
CA THR A 95 6.60 10.24 10.75
C THR A 95 7.42 9.03 10.30
N GLN A 96 7.56 8.83 8.99
CA GLN A 96 8.29 7.70 8.38
C GLN A 96 7.70 6.35 8.79
N ARG A 97 6.37 6.24 8.75
CA ARG A 97 5.64 5.01 9.03
C ARG A 97 5.04 4.44 7.74
N LEU A 98 5.32 3.17 7.49
CA LEU A 98 4.63 2.38 6.48
C LEU A 98 3.40 1.72 7.13
N PHE A 99 2.27 1.78 6.45
CA PHE A 99 1.04 1.10 6.81
C PHE A 99 0.88 -0.11 5.88
N CYS A 100 1.17 -1.29 6.40
CA CYS A 100 1.15 -2.54 5.63
C CYS A 100 -0.05 -3.38 6.05
N ALA A 101 -1.07 -3.43 5.18
CA ALA A 101 -2.23 -4.30 5.38
C ALA A 101 -1.93 -5.70 4.82
N CYS A 102 -2.12 -6.73 5.66
CA CYS A 102 -1.76 -8.11 5.37
C CYS A 102 -3.01 -8.99 5.22
N ASP A 103 -2.95 -9.98 4.31
CA ASP A 103 -4.04 -10.97 4.08
C ASP A 103 -4.41 -11.74 5.35
N ALA A 104 -3.49 -11.79 6.33
CA ALA A 104 -3.75 -12.30 7.69
C ALA A 104 -4.73 -11.43 8.51
N LYS A 105 -5.49 -10.52 7.88
CA LYS A 105 -6.43 -9.57 8.51
C LYS A 105 -5.75 -8.70 9.57
N THR A 106 -4.56 -8.23 9.26
CA THR A 106 -3.72 -7.48 10.19
C THR A 106 -3.12 -6.27 9.50
N LEU A 107 -3.29 -5.10 10.09
CA LEU A 107 -2.55 -3.89 9.73
C LEU A 107 -1.27 -3.83 10.58
N LEU A 108 -0.13 -3.74 9.93
CA LEU A 108 1.16 -3.50 10.56
C LEU A 108 1.56 -2.04 10.36
N VAL A 109 2.01 -1.40 11.44
CA VAL A 109 2.70 -0.11 11.38
C VAL A 109 4.19 -0.38 11.47
N VAL A 110 4.93 0.02 10.43
CA VAL A 110 6.34 -0.33 10.27
C VAL A 110 7.17 0.93 10.16
N ASP A 111 8.26 1.05 10.90
CA ASP A 111 9.24 2.11 10.72
C ASP A 111 9.94 1.96 9.37
N ALA A 112 9.81 2.95 8.50
CA ALA A 112 10.28 2.89 7.12
C ALA A 112 11.83 2.81 7.00
N ARG A 113 12.55 3.26 8.02
CA ARG A 113 14.03 3.26 7.99
C ARG A 113 14.62 1.92 8.41
N SER A 114 14.02 1.30 9.44
CA SER A 114 14.57 0.09 10.07
C SER A 114 13.80 -1.18 9.75
N GLY A 115 12.59 -1.06 9.18
CA GLY A 115 11.68 -2.19 8.98
C GLY A 115 11.09 -2.76 10.28
N LYS A 116 11.31 -2.09 11.42
CA LYS A 116 10.80 -2.56 12.70
C LYS A 116 9.29 -2.35 12.79
N VAL A 117 8.55 -3.39 13.14
CA VAL A 117 7.11 -3.30 13.40
C VAL A 117 6.89 -2.60 14.74
N ALA A 118 6.23 -1.44 14.69
CA ALA A 118 5.89 -0.62 15.86
C ALA A 118 4.60 -1.10 16.53
N SER A 119 3.58 -1.44 15.75
CA SER A 119 2.29 -1.93 16.26
C SER A 119 1.57 -2.83 15.26
N ARG A 120 0.51 -3.52 15.75
CA ARG A 120 -0.37 -4.41 14.99
C ARG A 120 -1.81 -4.13 15.37
N HIS A 121 -2.69 -4.10 14.37
CA HIS A 121 -4.11 -3.82 14.56
C HIS A 121 -4.93 -4.83 13.75
N PRO A 122 -6.06 -5.33 14.29
CA PRO A 122 -6.95 -6.23 13.56
C PRO A 122 -7.68 -5.46 12.46
N LEU A 123 -7.96 -6.15 11.36
CA LEU A 123 -8.81 -5.68 10.27
C LEU A 123 -10.11 -6.48 10.21
N SER A 124 -11.19 -5.86 9.73
CA SER A 124 -12.51 -6.48 9.59
C SER A 124 -12.53 -7.67 8.62
N GLY A 125 -11.56 -7.76 7.72
CA GLY A 125 -11.45 -8.84 6.75
C GLY A 125 -10.10 -8.83 6.02
N VAL A 126 -10.04 -9.53 4.88
CA VAL A 126 -8.84 -9.54 4.02
C VAL A 126 -8.75 -8.20 3.28
N PRO A 127 -7.65 -7.45 3.47
CA PRO A 127 -7.48 -6.13 2.87
C PRO A 127 -7.01 -6.20 1.42
N ASP A 128 -7.20 -5.09 0.68
CA ASP A 128 -6.53 -4.85 -0.60
C ASP A 128 -5.87 -3.45 -0.59
N VAL A 129 -6.60 -2.42 -0.94
CA VAL A 129 -6.08 -1.06 -1.10
C VAL A 129 -6.01 -0.33 0.23
N VAL A 130 -4.94 0.45 0.42
CA VAL A 130 -4.73 1.32 1.58
C VAL A 130 -4.41 2.73 1.10
N PHE A 131 -5.02 3.75 1.72
CA PHE A 131 -4.68 5.16 1.51
C PHE A 131 -4.53 5.91 2.82
N PHE A 132 -3.45 6.66 2.95
CA PHE A 132 -3.20 7.56 4.06
C PHE A 132 -3.63 8.99 3.71
N ASN A 133 -4.50 9.55 4.53
CA ASN A 133 -4.90 10.95 4.49
C ASN A 133 -4.06 11.76 5.50
N ALA A 134 -3.07 12.47 4.99
CA ALA A 134 -2.17 13.27 5.83
C ALA A 134 -2.86 14.49 6.47
N ALA A 135 -3.93 15.01 5.88
CA ALA A 135 -4.63 16.18 6.39
C ALA A 135 -5.44 15.85 7.66
N LEU A 136 -6.11 14.71 7.66
CA LEU A 136 -6.95 14.26 8.77
C LEU A 136 -6.22 13.26 9.69
N GLN A 137 -5.04 12.77 9.29
CA GLN A 137 -4.33 11.67 9.96
C GLN A 137 -5.18 10.39 10.00
N HIS A 138 -5.91 10.12 8.92
CA HIS A 138 -6.73 8.93 8.76
C HIS A 138 -6.12 7.96 7.77
N LEU A 139 -6.35 6.66 7.99
CA LEU A 139 -5.95 5.59 7.09
C LEU A 139 -7.20 4.83 6.67
N TYR A 140 -7.42 4.69 5.37
CA TYR A 140 -8.52 3.95 4.78
C TYR A 140 -8.02 2.59 4.28
N VAL A 141 -8.64 1.52 4.73
CA VAL A 141 -8.30 0.15 4.33
C VAL A 141 -9.53 -0.51 3.70
N ALA A 142 -9.44 -0.85 2.41
CA ALA A 142 -10.50 -1.55 1.71
C ALA A 142 -10.55 -3.02 2.13
N ILE A 143 -11.73 -3.51 2.47
CA ILE A 143 -12.01 -4.90 2.85
C ILE A 143 -13.13 -5.42 1.94
N GLY A 144 -12.79 -6.28 0.99
CA GLY A 144 -13.77 -6.81 0.03
C GLY A 144 -14.85 -7.70 0.67
N GLU A 145 -14.49 -8.45 1.70
CA GLU A 145 -15.42 -9.25 2.49
C GLU A 145 -15.27 -8.92 3.98
N PRO A 146 -16.31 -8.35 4.59
CA PRO A 146 -17.74 -8.31 4.22
C PRO A 146 -18.17 -7.12 3.33
N GLY A 147 -17.28 -6.33 2.76
CA GLY A 147 -17.58 -5.13 1.98
C GLY A 147 -17.63 -3.90 2.87
N VAL A 148 -16.48 -3.47 3.36
CA VAL A 148 -16.33 -2.31 4.25
C VAL A 148 -15.03 -1.56 3.98
N ILE A 149 -14.93 -0.34 4.47
CA ILE A 149 -13.69 0.41 4.62
C ILE A 149 -13.43 0.57 6.10
N ASP A 150 -12.33 0.01 6.60
CA ASP A 150 -11.85 0.30 7.95
C ASP A 150 -11.12 1.64 7.93
N VAL A 151 -11.53 2.55 8.81
CA VAL A 151 -10.92 3.89 8.96
C VAL A 151 -10.19 3.94 10.30
N PHE A 152 -8.89 4.21 10.27
CA PHE A 152 -8.06 4.34 11.47
C PHE A 152 -7.60 5.77 11.69
N ASP A 153 -7.59 6.21 12.94
CA ASP A 153 -6.78 7.34 13.39
C ASP A 153 -5.31 6.89 13.44
N THR A 154 -4.44 7.58 12.73
CA THR A 154 -3.02 7.20 12.67
C THR A 154 -2.17 7.83 13.78
N GLU A 155 -2.67 8.80 14.52
CA GLU A 155 -1.98 9.35 15.69
C GLU A 155 -2.06 8.38 16.87
N ALA A 156 -3.28 7.94 17.23
CA ALA A 156 -3.52 7.00 18.30
C ALA A 156 -3.47 5.52 17.84
N MET A 157 -3.48 5.26 16.54
CA MET A 157 -3.59 3.93 15.94
C MET A 157 -4.83 3.16 16.42
N GLY A 158 -5.97 3.84 16.46
CA GLY A 158 -7.27 3.27 16.80
C GLY A 158 -8.20 3.15 15.60
N LEU A 159 -9.01 2.09 15.53
CA LEU A 159 -10.11 2.01 14.58
C LEU A 159 -11.16 3.06 14.96
N LEU A 160 -11.41 4.02 14.06
CA LEU A 160 -12.43 5.06 14.23
C LEU A 160 -13.80 4.56 13.83
N GLU A 161 -13.85 3.98 12.64
CA GLU A 161 -15.10 3.61 11.99
C GLU A 161 -14.88 2.46 11.01
N THR A 162 -15.95 1.69 10.78
CA THR A 162 -16.05 0.73 9.69
C THR A 162 -17.21 1.15 8.80
N VAL A 163 -16.89 1.70 7.63
CA VAL A 163 -17.86 2.25 6.68
C VAL A 163 -18.38 1.15 5.77
N PRO A 164 -19.70 0.88 5.74
CA PRO A 164 -20.26 -0.14 4.86
C PRO A 164 -20.09 0.23 3.38
N THR A 165 -19.74 -0.76 2.57
CA THR A 165 -19.71 -0.70 1.12
C THR A 165 -20.52 -1.86 0.54
N GLU A 166 -20.18 -2.31 -0.65
CA GLU A 166 -20.77 -3.48 -1.29
C GLU A 166 -19.82 -4.68 -1.14
N ALA A 167 -20.35 -5.89 -1.03
CA ALA A 167 -19.52 -7.11 -1.04
C ALA A 167 -18.62 -7.13 -2.28
N GLY A 168 -17.35 -7.49 -2.11
CA GLY A 168 -16.35 -7.45 -3.15
C GLY A 168 -15.75 -6.06 -3.44
N ALA A 169 -16.20 -4.99 -2.78
CA ALA A 169 -15.66 -3.63 -2.95
C ALA A 169 -14.28 -3.52 -2.26
N HIS A 170 -13.24 -3.85 -2.98
CA HIS A 170 -11.85 -3.86 -2.48
C HIS A 170 -10.95 -2.82 -3.16
N THR A 171 -11.47 -2.10 -4.17
CA THR A 171 -10.71 -1.09 -4.91
C THR A 171 -11.17 0.30 -4.52
N LEU A 172 -10.22 1.11 -4.04
CA LEU A 172 -10.45 2.51 -3.67
C LEU A 172 -9.66 3.46 -4.58
N GLY A 173 -10.15 4.69 -4.68
CA GLY A 173 -9.41 5.87 -5.09
C GLY A 173 -9.50 6.92 -3.99
N PHE A 174 -8.49 7.76 -3.85
CA PHE A 174 -8.46 8.82 -2.85
C PHE A 174 -8.09 10.17 -3.48
N ASP A 175 -8.91 11.19 -3.20
CA ASP A 175 -8.64 12.59 -3.53
C ASP A 175 -8.28 13.34 -2.24
N ALA A 176 -6.97 13.55 -2.05
CA ALA A 176 -6.43 14.25 -0.89
C ALA A 176 -6.79 15.76 -0.86
N GLY A 177 -7.21 16.33 -1.99
CA GLY A 177 -7.61 17.75 -2.06
C GLY A 177 -9.00 18.01 -1.50
N HIS A 178 -9.83 16.97 -1.39
CA HIS A 178 -11.23 17.08 -0.97
C HIS A 178 -11.60 16.08 0.15
N ASP A 179 -10.62 15.38 0.72
CA ASP A 179 -10.81 14.33 1.74
C ASP A 179 -11.87 13.29 1.31
N THR A 180 -11.81 12.89 0.04
CA THR A 180 -12.86 12.08 -0.58
C THR A 180 -12.32 10.72 -1.00
N VAL A 181 -13.00 9.67 -0.56
CA VAL A 181 -12.72 8.27 -0.93
C VAL A 181 -13.78 7.80 -1.92
N TYR A 182 -13.31 7.17 -2.99
CA TYR A 182 -14.14 6.54 -4.02
C TYR A 182 -13.98 5.03 -3.91
N ALA A 183 -15.07 4.30 -3.76
CA ALA A 183 -15.07 2.83 -3.78
C ALA A 183 -15.74 2.31 -5.04
N PHE A 184 -15.08 1.40 -5.77
CA PHE A 184 -15.75 0.68 -6.84
C PHE A 184 -16.66 -0.40 -6.26
N LEU A 185 -17.93 -0.40 -6.71
CA LEU A 185 -18.98 -1.31 -6.27
C LEU A 185 -19.21 -2.38 -7.36
N PRO A 186 -18.67 -3.60 -7.20
CA PRO A 186 -18.63 -4.59 -8.27
C PRO A 186 -20.00 -5.21 -8.61
N GLU A 187 -20.90 -5.35 -7.64
CA GLU A 187 -22.23 -5.94 -7.86
C GLU A 187 -23.14 -5.02 -8.67
N THR A 188 -23.07 -3.73 -8.39
CA THR A 188 -23.94 -2.72 -9.05
C THR A 188 -23.23 -1.98 -10.18
N HIS A 189 -21.93 -2.21 -10.41
CA HIS A 189 -21.09 -1.53 -11.41
C HIS A 189 -21.11 0.00 -11.25
N ARG A 190 -21.01 0.47 -10.01
CA ARG A 190 -21.05 1.90 -9.64
C ARG A 190 -19.77 2.29 -8.90
N ALA A 191 -19.67 3.58 -8.60
CA ALA A 191 -18.73 4.12 -7.62
C ALA A 191 -19.53 4.75 -6.49
N ALA A 192 -19.21 4.40 -5.24
CA ALA A 192 -19.63 5.14 -4.08
C ALA A 192 -18.62 6.26 -3.80
N VAL A 193 -19.11 7.38 -3.28
CA VAL A 193 -18.31 8.55 -2.93
C VAL A 193 -18.55 8.85 -1.46
N TYR A 194 -17.47 8.80 -0.68
CA TYR A 194 -17.49 9.08 0.75
C TYR A 194 -16.63 10.30 1.03
N ARG A 195 -17.17 11.28 1.73
CA ARG A 195 -16.38 12.42 2.21
C ARG A 195 -16.05 12.19 3.68
N ASP A 196 -14.79 12.28 4.01
CA ASP A 196 -14.33 12.27 5.40
C ASP A 196 -14.36 13.71 5.92
N GLU A 197 -15.24 13.98 6.90
CA GLU A 197 -15.39 15.31 7.49
C GLU A 197 -14.46 15.52 8.70
N GLY A 198 -13.62 14.52 8.97
CA GLY A 198 -12.80 14.49 10.17
C GLY A 198 -13.61 14.19 11.43
N SER A 199 -12.98 13.62 12.43
CA SER A 199 -13.59 13.55 13.76
C SER A 199 -13.62 14.95 14.36
N ALA A 200 -14.77 15.38 14.88
CA ALA A 200 -14.85 16.57 15.69
C ALA A 200 -13.85 16.40 16.87
N ARG A 201 -12.71 17.09 16.81
CA ARG A 201 -11.76 17.10 17.92
C ARG A 201 -12.45 17.80 19.08
N SER A 202 -12.88 17.02 20.07
CA SER A 202 -13.46 17.50 21.33
C SER A 202 -12.38 18.03 22.26
#